data_a619721879540cc1ce124d56c8e60661
#
_entry.id   a619721879540cc1ce124d56c8e60661
#
_cell.length_a   1.000
_cell.length_b   1.000
_cell.length_c   1.000
_cell.angle_alpha   90.00
_cell.angle_beta   90.00
_cell.angle_gamma   90.00
#
_symmetry.space_group_name_H-M   'P 1'
#
loop_
_entity.id
_entity.type
_entity.pdbx_description
1 polymer ?
#
loop_
_entity_poly.entity_id
_entity_poly.type
_entity_poly.pdbx_seq_one_letter_code
_entity_poly.pdbx_strand_id
1 'polypeptide(L)'
;SIGGLIAQRLAADRPDLVRALILSNTAARLGTPDSWQTRIDAVERDGMASIADSVMERWFAPAFRATPALAPWRNMLARTPAAGYVTACRALAGADQRQASAALRLPTMVIAGQADGASPPNVVRATADLIPGATFHLIPGAGHLPCVETPDAHAALMTPFLERHAA
;
A
#
# COMPACT_ATOMS: atom_id res chain seq x y z
N SER A 1 -1.29 -0.26 -0.87
CA SER A 1 -0.67 0.60 -1.87
C SER A 1 -1.72 1.37 -2.67
N ILE A 2 -1.70 1.32 -4.02
CA ILE A 2 -2.65 2.06 -4.88
C ILE A 2 -4.11 1.81 -4.50
N GLY A 3 -4.48 0.59 -4.09
CA GLY A 3 -5.83 0.29 -3.61
C GLY A 3 -6.27 1.15 -2.43
N GLY A 4 -5.34 1.49 -1.53
CA GLY A 4 -5.62 2.37 -0.41
C GLY A 4 -5.86 3.83 -0.83
N LEU A 5 -5.18 4.32 -1.88
CA LEU A 5 -5.46 5.64 -2.45
C LEU A 5 -6.85 5.69 -3.10
N ILE A 6 -7.23 4.62 -3.79
CA ILE A 6 -8.58 4.45 -4.38
C ILE A 6 -9.64 4.43 -3.28
N ALA A 7 -9.40 3.66 -2.20
CA ALA A 7 -10.33 3.55 -1.09
C ALA A 7 -10.53 4.89 -0.35
N GLN A 8 -9.46 5.65 -0.13
CA GLN A 8 -9.54 7.00 0.45
C GLN A 8 -10.38 7.93 -0.42
N ARG A 9 -10.17 7.89 -1.73
CA ARG A 9 -10.95 8.69 -2.67
C ARG A 9 -12.40 8.27 -2.70
N LEU A 10 -12.68 6.98 -2.76
CA LEU A 10 -14.05 6.45 -2.73
C LEU A 10 -14.78 6.88 -1.44
N ALA A 11 -14.12 6.75 -0.29
CA ALA A 11 -14.71 7.14 1.00
C ALA A 11 -15.03 8.64 1.06
N ALA A 12 -14.21 9.48 0.41
CA ALA A 12 -14.46 10.92 0.35
C ALA A 12 -15.59 11.29 -0.63
N ASP A 13 -15.63 10.67 -1.81
CA ASP A 13 -16.62 10.99 -2.85
C ASP A 13 -17.97 10.33 -2.62
N ARG A 14 -17.99 9.13 -2.01
CA ARG A 14 -19.19 8.33 -1.79
C ARG A 14 -19.23 7.78 -0.36
N PRO A 15 -19.36 8.69 0.64
CA PRO A 15 -19.46 8.29 2.05
C PRO A 15 -20.69 7.42 2.33
N ASP A 16 -21.68 7.43 1.47
CA ASP A 16 -22.86 6.56 1.52
C ASP A 16 -22.53 5.08 1.26
N LEU A 17 -21.41 4.78 0.60
CA LEU A 17 -21.00 3.41 0.27
C LEU A 17 -19.96 2.82 1.24
N VAL A 18 -19.32 3.63 2.07
CA VAL A 18 -18.18 3.19 2.90
C VAL A 18 -18.50 3.40 4.38
N ARG A 19 -18.73 2.31 5.11
CA ARG A 19 -19.03 2.34 6.55
C ARG A 19 -17.78 2.43 7.42
N ALA A 20 -16.68 1.79 6.99
CA ALA A 20 -15.40 1.78 7.67
C ALA A 20 -14.26 1.59 6.67
N LEU A 21 -13.05 1.99 7.04
CA LEU A 21 -11.90 1.97 6.15
C LEU A 21 -10.70 1.28 6.81
N ILE A 22 -10.09 0.33 6.11
CA ILE A 22 -8.81 -0.26 6.50
C ILE A 22 -7.77 0.12 5.44
N LEU A 23 -6.75 0.85 5.84
CA LEU A 23 -5.64 1.29 5.01
C LEU A 23 -4.38 0.52 5.40
N SER A 24 -4.08 -0.56 4.67
CA SER A 24 -2.89 -1.38 4.90
C SER A 24 -1.80 -1.05 3.90
N ASN A 25 -0.61 -0.68 4.42
CA ASN A 25 0.59 -0.44 3.61
C ASN A 25 0.34 0.51 2.43
N THR A 26 -0.21 1.67 2.76
CA THR A 26 -0.58 2.73 1.82
C THR A 26 -0.42 4.10 2.48
N ALA A 27 -0.57 5.15 1.70
CA ALA A 27 -0.52 6.51 2.20
C ALA A 27 -1.49 7.43 1.44
N ALA A 28 -1.73 8.63 1.96
CA ALA A 28 -2.51 9.65 1.26
C ALA A 28 -1.77 10.20 0.03
N ARG A 29 -0.44 10.04 0.00
CA ARG A 29 0.41 10.28 -1.17
C ARG A 29 1.59 9.32 -1.15
N LEU A 30 1.88 8.68 -2.27
CA LEU A 30 2.98 7.72 -2.43
C LEU A 30 4.02 8.26 -3.41
N GLY A 31 5.26 8.44 -2.93
CA GLY A 31 6.36 8.91 -3.77
C GLY A 31 6.21 10.34 -4.27
N THR A 32 7.00 10.68 -5.27
CA THR A 32 6.98 11.96 -5.98
C THR A 32 6.77 11.73 -7.47
N PRO A 33 6.28 12.73 -8.25
CA PRO A 33 6.17 12.61 -9.70
C PRO A 33 7.49 12.14 -10.35
N ASP A 34 8.62 12.69 -9.93
CA ASP A 34 9.94 12.34 -10.48
C ASP A 34 10.33 10.89 -10.17
N SER A 35 10.05 10.41 -8.96
CA SER A 35 10.33 9.02 -8.58
C SER A 35 9.50 8.02 -9.39
N TRP A 36 8.26 8.38 -9.72
CA TRP A 36 7.40 7.56 -10.58
C TRP A 36 7.82 7.65 -12.04
N GLN A 37 8.24 8.84 -12.53
CA GLN A 37 8.75 8.99 -13.90
C GLN A 37 10.01 8.14 -14.11
N THR A 38 10.97 8.19 -13.18
CA THR A 38 12.17 7.34 -13.22
C THR A 38 11.83 5.85 -13.38
N ARG A 39 10.79 5.40 -12.66
CA ARG A 39 10.32 4.01 -12.75
C ARG A 39 9.63 3.70 -14.08
N ILE A 40 8.83 4.63 -14.60
CA ILE A 40 8.19 4.52 -15.92
C ILE A 40 9.27 4.38 -16.98
N ASP A 41 10.26 5.26 -17.00
CA ASP A 41 11.36 5.25 -17.97
C ASP A 41 12.15 3.93 -17.96
N ALA A 42 12.41 3.38 -16.76
CA ALA A 42 13.06 2.08 -16.62
C ALA A 42 12.23 0.94 -17.23
N VAL A 43 10.93 0.92 -16.95
CA VAL A 43 10.04 -0.13 -17.49
C VAL A 43 9.84 0.00 -18.98
N GLU A 44 9.68 1.23 -19.51
CA GLU A 44 9.51 1.48 -20.95
C GLU A 44 10.78 1.13 -21.74
N ARG A 45 11.98 1.36 -21.17
CA ARG A 45 13.25 1.06 -21.80
C ARG A 45 13.64 -0.42 -21.69
N ASP A 46 13.54 -1.01 -20.49
CA ASP A 46 14.17 -2.29 -20.15
C ASP A 46 13.17 -3.40 -19.76
N GLY A 47 11.86 -3.07 -19.74
CA GLY A 47 10.78 -3.99 -19.41
C GLY A 47 10.62 -4.25 -17.91
N MET A 48 9.57 -5.00 -17.54
CA MET A 48 9.20 -5.28 -16.14
C MET A 48 10.25 -6.09 -15.38
N ALA A 49 10.99 -6.96 -16.06
CA ALA A 49 12.03 -7.78 -15.42
C ALA A 49 13.17 -6.94 -14.84
N SER A 50 13.45 -5.76 -15.43
CA SER A 50 14.54 -4.88 -15.00
C SER A 50 14.34 -4.29 -13.61
N ILE A 51 13.10 -4.12 -13.18
CA ILE A 51 12.76 -3.57 -11.86
C ILE A 51 12.40 -4.64 -10.82
N ALA A 52 12.32 -5.92 -11.24
CA ALA A 52 11.76 -6.97 -10.40
C ALA A 52 12.47 -7.12 -9.06
N ASP A 53 13.79 -7.19 -9.06
CA ASP A 53 14.57 -7.41 -7.84
C ASP A 53 14.49 -6.21 -6.88
N SER A 54 14.62 -4.99 -7.39
CA SER A 54 14.49 -3.78 -6.58
C SER A 54 13.08 -3.59 -5.99
N VAL A 55 12.05 -4.07 -6.69
CA VAL A 55 10.67 -4.07 -6.17
C VAL A 55 10.50 -5.13 -5.08
N MET A 56 11.05 -6.34 -5.25
CA MET A 56 11.03 -7.36 -4.20
C MET A 56 11.73 -6.89 -2.92
N GLU A 57 12.84 -6.17 -3.03
CA GLU A 57 13.53 -5.59 -1.89
C GLU A 57 12.68 -4.57 -1.12
N ARG A 58 11.85 -3.82 -1.83
CA ARG A 58 10.95 -2.84 -1.22
C ARG A 58 9.67 -3.45 -0.66
N TRP A 59 9.21 -4.57 -1.24
CA TRP A 59 7.94 -5.19 -0.87
C TRP A 59 8.08 -6.14 0.30
N PHE A 60 9.17 -6.89 0.39
CA PHE A 60 9.31 -8.00 1.33
C PHE A 60 10.43 -7.77 2.35
N ALA A 61 10.15 -8.13 3.58
CA ALA A 61 11.14 -8.13 4.65
C ALA A 61 12.32 -9.08 4.32
N PRO A 62 13.54 -8.81 4.83
CA PRO A 62 14.70 -9.66 4.56
C PRO A 62 14.49 -11.15 4.86
N ALA A 63 13.78 -11.47 5.94
CA ALA A 63 13.48 -12.85 6.32
C ALA A 63 12.63 -13.57 5.28
N PHE A 64 11.59 -12.92 4.73
CA PHE A 64 10.75 -13.51 3.68
C PHE A 64 11.54 -13.65 2.36
N ARG A 65 12.37 -12.65 2.03
CA ARG A 65 13.20 -12.67 0.81
C ARG A 65 14.22 -13.81 0.78
N ALA A 66 14.64 -14.32 1.94
CA ALA A 66 15.53 -15.46 2.07
C ALA A 66 14.84 -16.82 1.83
N THR A 67 13.52 -16.84 1.57
CA THR A 67 12.74 -18.06 1.39
C THR A 67 12.38 -18.31 -0.08
N PRO A 68 12.13 -19.58 -0.49
CA PRO A 68 11.62 -19.89 -1.82
C PRO A 68 10.26 -19.25 -2.14
N ALA A 69 9.51 -18.83 -1.11
CA ALA A 69 8.19 -18.19 -1.27
C ALA A 69 8.25 -16.83 -2.01
N LEU A 70 9.42 -16.23 -2.16
CA LEU A 70 9.61 -15.00 -2.93
C LEU A 70 9.42 -15.20 -4.44
N ALA A 71 9.82 -16.35 -4.98
CA ALA A 71 9.88 -16.56 -6.42
C ALA A 71 8.55 -16.37 -7.18
N PRO A 72 7.39 -16.84 -6.67
CA PRO A 72 6.09 -16.57 -7.28
C PRO A 72 5.78 -15.08 -7.42
N TRP A 73 6.08 -14.27 -6.41
CA TRP A 73 5.82 -12.83 -6.40
C TRP A 73 6.70 -12.08 -7.40
N ARG A 74 7.98 -12.44 -7.45
CA ARG A 74 8.90 -11.93 -8.47
C ARG A 74 8.42 -12.25 -9.87
N ASN A 75 8.01 -13.51 -10.12
CA ASN A 75 7.50 -13.96 -11.41
C ASN A 75 6.19 -13.26 -11.78
N MET A 76 5.28 -13.06 -10.84
CA MET A 76 4.04 -12.31 -11.05
C MET A 76 4.36 -10.87 -11.52
N LEU A 77 5.26 -10.18 -10.84
CA LEU A 77 5.66 -8.83 -11.22
C LEU A 77 6.32 -8.79 -12.60
N ALA A 78 7.28 -9.68 -12.86
CA ALA A 78 8.00 -9.72 -14.13
C ALA A 78 7.10 -10.01 -15.34
N ARG A 79 5.96 -10.69 -15.13
CA ARG A 79 4.95 -11.00 -16.15
C ARG A 79 3.83 -9.96 -16.25
N THR A 80 3.82 -8.96 -15.38
CA THR A 80 2.81 -7.88 -15.44
C THR A 80 2.95 -7.13 -16.78
N PRO A 81 1.86 -6.88 -17.51
CA PRO A 81 1.92 -6.07 -18.73
C PRO A 81 2.49 -4.68 -18.45
N ALA A 82 3.60 -4.33 -19.11
CA ALA A 82 4.32 -3.08 -18.90
C ALA A 82 3.42 -1.85 -19.07
N ALA A 83 2.55 -1.84 -20.07
CA ALA A 83 1.62 -0.72 -20.31
C ALA A 83 0.65 -0.51 -19.12
N GLY A 84 0.13 -1.58 -18.53
CA GLY A 84 -0.73 -1.50 -17.35
C GLY A 84 0.02 -0.98 -16.12
N TYR A 85 1.25 -1.46 -15.91
CA TYR A 85 2.11 -1.00 -14.82
C TYR A 85 2.46 0.49 -14.96
N VAL A 86 2.85 0.93 -16.14
CA VAL A 86 3.13 2.34 -16.45
C VAL A 86 1.92 3.22 -16.21
N THR A 87 0.72 2.77 -16.63
CA THR A 87 -0.54 3.49 -16.37
C THR A 87 -0.80 3.65 -14.87
N ALA A 88 -0.57 2.60 -14.07
CA ALA A 88 -0.67 2.67 -12.61
C ALA A 88 0.36 3.63 -11.99
N CYS A 89 1.60 3.64 -12.49
CA CYS A 89 2.63 4.59 -12.06
C CYS A 89 2.25 6.04 -12.35
N ARG A 90 1.67 6.32 -13.53
CA ARG A 90 1.17 7.66 -13.89
C ARG A 90 0.03 8.10 -12.96
N ALA A 91 -0.90 7.19 -12.65
CA ALA A 91 -1.96 7.47 -11.69
C ALA A 91 -1.40 7.81 -10.29
N LEU A 92 -0.39 7.05 -9.83
CA LEU A 92 0.28 7.28 -8.55
C LEU A 92 1.05 8.62 -8.53
N ALA A 93 1.72 8.98 -9.63
CA ALA A 93 2.44 10.24 -9.77
C ALA A 93 1.54 11.47 -9.57
N GLY A 94 0.29 11.39 -10.04
CA GLY A 94 -0.70 12.46 -9.93
C GLY A 94 -1.58 12.40 -8.67
N ALA A 95 -1.54 11.30 -7.91
CA ALA A 95 -2.44 11.09 -6.78
C ALA A 95 -1.98 11.84 -5.52
N ASP A 96 -2.88 12.66 -4.96
CA ASP A 96 -2.71 13.29 -3.65
C ASP A 96 -4.06 13.31 -2.91
N GLN A 97 -4.21 12.45 -1.93
CA GLN A 97 -5.44 12.30 -1.14
C GLN A 97 -5.36 13.00 0.23
N ARG A 98 -4.33 13.79 0.50
CA ARG A 98 -4.12 14.39 1.83
C ARG A 98 -5.28 15.25 2.30
N GLN A 99 -5.82 16.08 1.41
CA GLN A 99 -6.98 16.92 1.72
C GLN A 99 -8.25 16.06 1.92
N ALA A 100 -8.48 15.09 1.03
CA ALA A 100 -9.63 14.18 1.12
C ALA A 100 -9.57 13.36 2.42
N SER A 101 -8.40 12.80 2.75
CA SER A 101 -8.20 12.00 3.96
C SER A 101 -8.42 12.82 5.25
N ALA A 102 -7.98 14.07 5.30
CA ALA A 102 -8.23 14.96 6.44
C ALA A 102 -9.73 15.29 6.66
N ALA A 103 -10.53 15.16 5.62
CA ALA A 103 -11.98 15.38 5.67
C ALA A 103 -12.79 14.13 6.05
N LEU A 104 -12.19 12.94 6.09
CA LEU A 104 -12.89 11.69 6.43
C LEU A 104 -13.43 11.71 7.87
N ARG A 105 -14.59 11.14 8.08
CA ARG A 105 -15.27 11.06 9.39
C ARG A 105 -15.86 9.69 9.67
N LEU A 106 -15.26 8.63 9.16
CA LEU A 106 -15.66 7.24 9.36
C LEU A 106 -14.59 6.46 10.15
N PRO A 107 -14.99 5.37 10.84
CA PRO A 107 -14.03 4.52 11.51
C PRO A 107 -12.91 4.10 10.55
N THR A 108 -11.65 4.39 10.91
CA THR A 108 -10.49 4.10 10.07
C THR A 108 -9.39 3.42 10.87
N MET A 109 -8.91 2.28 10.34
CA MET A 109 -7.72 1.59 10.82
C MET A 109 -6.61 1.73 9.79
N VAL A 110 -5.41 2.08 10.23
CA VAL A 110 -4.24 2.21 9.37
C VAL A 110 -3.17 1.21 9.84
N ILE A 111 -2.67 0.39 8.94
CA ILE A 111 -1.69 -0.68 9.22
C ILE A 111 -0.43 -0.45 8.40
N ALA A 112 0.74 -0.59 9.04
CA ALA A 112 2.04 -0.56 8.40
C ALA A 112 2.85 -1.81 8.73
N GLY A 113 3.57 -2.35 7.75
CA GLY A 113 4.64 -3.31 8.00
C GLY A 113 5.94 -2.60 8.37
N GLN A 114 6.63 -3.06 9.42
CA GLN A 114 7.85 -2.41 9.93
C GLN A 114 8.97 -2.32 8.89
N ALA A 115 9.08 -3.32 8.03
CA ALA A 115 10.11 -3.43 6.99
C ALA A 115 9.62 -2.99 5.60
N ASP A 116 8.48 -2.29 5.52
CA ASP A 116 7.92 -1.82 4.25
C ASP A 116 8.78 -0.71 3.64
N GLY A 117 9.43 -1.01 2.52
CA GLY A 117 10.22 -0.05 1.75
C GLY A 117 9.44 0.67 0.64
N ALA A 118 8.19 0.27 0.38
CA ALA A 118 7.33 0.90 -0.63
C ALA A 118 6.47 2.03 -0.04
N SER A 119 5.88 1.77 1.13
CA SER A 119 5.22 2.77 1.98
C SER A 119 5.77 2.68 3.41
N PRO A 120 6.91 3.33 3.69
CA PRO A 120 7.56 3.23 5.00
C PRO A 120 6.63 3.63 6.16
N PRO A 121 6.81 3.05 7.36
CA PRO A 121 5.93 3.27 8.50
C PRO A 121 5.68 4.74 8.85
N ASN A 122 6.66 5.60 8.70
CA ASN A 122 6.51 7.04 8.95
C ASN A 122 5.55 7.71 7.96
N VAL A 123 5.54 7.29 6.70
CA VAL A 123 4.63 7.83 5.66
C VAL A 123 3.21 7.31 5.89
N VAL A 124 3.07 6.06 6.29
CA VAL A 124 1.78 5.46 6.66
C VAL A 124 1.23 6.10 7.94
N ARG A 125 2.10 6.33 8.94
CA ARG A 125 1.75 7.05 10.17
C ARG A 125 1.25 8.46 9.89
N ALA A 126 1.95 9.21 9.05
CA ALA A 126 1.54 10.55 8.67
C ALA A 126 0.15 10.57 8.01
N THR A 127 -0.23 9.49 7.31
CA THR A 127 -1.60 9.34 6.76
C THR A 127 -2.63 9.09 7.86
N ALA A 128 -2.31 8.24 8.84
CA ALA A 128 -3.19 8.03 10.00
C ALA A 128 -3.43 9.33 10.77
N ASP A 129 -2.39 10.13 10.97
CA ASP A 129 -2.45 11.40 11.70
C ASP A 129 -3.30 12.46 10.97
N LEU A 130 -3.48 12.36 9.65
CA LEU A 130 -4.41 13.21 8.89
C LEU A 130 -5.87 12.87 9.13
N ILE A 131 -6.21 11.61 9.40
CA ILE A 131 -7.59 11.13 9.47
C ILE A 131 -8.10 11.20 10.91
N PRO A 132 -9.07 12.06 11.22
CA PRO A 132 -9.57 12.20 12.59
C PRO A 132 -10.13 10.89 13.15
N GLY A 133 -9.60 10.48 14.30
CA GLY A 133 -10.03 9.25 14.99
C GLY A 133 -9.47 7.96 14.40
N ALA A 134 -8.58 8.00 13.41
CA ALA A 134 -7.93 6.80 12.89
C ALA A 134 -7.01 6.15 13.93
N THR A 135 -7.01 4.82 13.95
CA THR A 135 -6.03 4.03 14.73
C THR A 135 -4.86 3.62 13.85
N PHE A 136 -3.66 3.58 14.41
CA PHE A 136 -2.46 3.12 13.70
C PHE A 136 -1.88 1.88 14.35
N HIS A 137 -1.54 0.89 13.52
CA HIS A 137 -0.93 -0.36 13.95
C HIS A 137 0.31 -0.66 13.13
N LEU A 138 1.39 -1.06 13.81
CA LEU A 138 2.63 -1.50 13.20
C LEU A 138 2.77 -3.02 13.36
N ILE A 139 3.01 -3.74 12.27
CA ILE A 139 3.29 -5.19 12.32
C ILE A 139 4.81 -5.38 12.27
N PRO A 140 5.43 -5.86 13.37
CA PRO A 140 6.86 -6.11 13.41
C PRO A 140 7.28 -7.16 12.36
N GLY A 141 8.43 -6.93 11.72
CA GLY A 141 9.03 -7.88 10.79
C GLY A 141 8.33 -8.04 9.43
N ALA A 142 7.14 -7.44 9.23
CA ALA A 142 6.43 -7.48 7.96
C ALA A 142 6.90 -6.37 7.00
N GLY A 143 6.91 -6.65 5.72
CA GLY A 143 7.12 -5.68 4.65
C GLY A 143 5.80 -5.08 4.15
N HIS A 144 5.73 -4.87 2.82
CA HIS A 144 4.60 -4.23 2.14
C HIS A 144 3.35 -5.12 2.02
N LEU A 145 3.53 -6.44 2.11
CA LEU A 145 2.45 -7.41 1.99
C LEU A 145 2.29 -8.23 3.28
N PRO A 146 1.86 -7.62 4.40
CA PRO A 146 1.69 -8.35 5.66
C PRO A 146 0.66 -9.49 5.55
N CYS A 147 -0.31 -9.39 4.65
CA CYS A 147 -1.23 -10.49 4.34
C CYS A 147 -0.55 -11.75 3.76
N VAL A 148 0.67 -11.60 3.25
CA VAL A 148 1.51 -12.70 2.72
C VAL A 148 2.57 -13.12 3.73
N GLU A 149 3.25 -12.15 4.33
CA GLU A 149 4.40 -12.40 5.21
C GLU A 149 4.01 -12.81 6.63
N THR A 150 2.93 -12.22 7.14
CA THR A 150 2.45 -12.40 8.52
C THR A 150 0.91 -12.42 8.55
N PRO A 151 0.25 -13.37 7.81
CA PRO A 151 -1.19 -13.37 7.62
C PRO A 151 -1.99 -13.40 8.93
N ASP A 152 -1.54 -14.17 9.91
CA ASP A 152 -2.22 -14.29 11.20
C ASP A 152 -2.20 -12.97 11.98
N ALA A 153 -1.04 -12.29 12.02
CA ALA A 153 -0.91 -10.99 12.69
C ALA A 153 -1.75 -9.92 11.98
N HIS A 154 -1.80 -9.94 10.64
CA HIS A 154 -2.62 -9.03 9.85
C HIS A 154 -4.12 -9.27 10.09
N ALA A 155 -4.57 -10.53 10.07
CA ALA A 155 -5.96 -10.91 10.33
C ALA A 155 -6.38 -10.57 11.76
N ALA A 156 -5.52 -10.80 12.75
CA ALA A 156 -5.80 -10.49 14.15
C ALA A 156 -6.10 -9.01 14.42
N LEU A 157 -5.53 -8.10 13.62
CA LEU A 157 -5.86 -6.67 13.67
C LEU A 157 -7.19 -6.37 12.97
N MET A 158 -7.39 -6.95 11.78
CA MET A 158 -8.54 -6.61 10.93
C MET A 158 -9.85 -7.19 11.43
N THR A 159 -9.85 -8.45 11.92
CA THR A 159 -11.09 -9.15 12.30
C THR A 159 -11.89 -8.41 13.36
N PRO A 160 -11.34 -8.00 14.52
CA PRO A 160 -12.10 -7.27 15.54
C PRO A 160 -12.60 -5.89 15.04
N PHE A 161 -11.85 -5.25 14.14
CA PHE A 161 -12.28 -3.99 13.56
C PHE A 161 -13.48 -4.17 12.63
N LEU A 162 -13.44 -5.19 11.77
CA LEU A 162 -14.55 -5.52 10.87
C LEU A 162 -15.80 -5.94 11.64
N GLU A 163 -15.67 -6.79 12.66
CA GLU A 163 -16.80 -7.19 13.51
C GLU A 163 -17.50 -5.99 14.17
N ARG A 164 -16.73 -4.98 14.56
CA ARG A 164 -17.27 -3.77 15.21
C ARG A 164 -17.94 -2.80 14.23
N HIS A 165 -17.47 -2.72 12.99
CA HIS A 165 -17.83 -1.63 12.07
C HIS A 165 -18.46 -2.08 10.75
N ALA A 166 -18.41 -3.38 10.40
CA ALA A 166 -18.94 -3.89 9.14
C ALA A 166 -20.32 -4.59 9.26
N ALA A 167 -20.80 -4.76 10.51
CA ALA A 167 -22.14 -5.32 10.78
C ALA A 167 -23.28 -4.35 10.42
#